data_10ee68e7454af1e7a0e711156d01d060
#
_entry.id   10ee68e7454af1e7a0e711156d01d060
#
_cell.length_a   1.000
_cell.length_b   1.000
_cell.length_c   1.000
_cell.angle_alpha   90.00
_cell.angle_beta   90.00
_cell.angle_gamma   90.00
#
_symmetry.space_group_name_H-M   'P 1'
#
loop_
_entity.id
_entity.type
_entity.pdbx_description
1 polymer ?
#
loop_
_entity_poly.entity_id
_entity_poly.type
_entity_poly.pdbx_seq_one_letter_code
_entity_poly.pdbx_strand_id
1 'polypeptide(L)'
;MSLLDPPPVVTHKSRPLIFTSVALVLVVAVALWFAFRYYPEKRATQHFFDALVAGDTDTAYRLWKPGPSYGMKDFMADWGPQGYYGPVKSYKILKVNAPPKANAIAVRVAISPFSPLPDAGDAEKSRNTRVVSIWVLTKDKSLSFPPE
;
A
#
# COMPACT_ATOMS: atom_id res chain seq x y z
N MET A 1 -16.97 -48.97 -58.04
CA MET A 1 -17.74 -48.18 -57.05
C MET A 1 -17.42 -48.78 -55.68
N SER A 2 -16.49 -48.16 -54.96
CA SER A 2 -16.15 -48.59 -53.62
C SER A 2 -16.97 -47.76 -52.61
N LEU A 3 -17.88 -48.44 -51.95
CA LEU A 3 -18.83 -47.87 -50.97
C LEU A 3 -18.28 -47.85 -49.52
N LEU A 4 -16.99 -47.75 -49.37
CA LEU A 4 -16.34 -47.79 -48.05
C LEU A 4 -15.33 -46.63 -47.89
N ASP A 5 -15.82 -45.38 -48.02
CA ASP A 5 -15.06 -44.25 -47.50
C ASP A 5 -15.33 -44.14 -45.99
N PRO A 6 -14.33 -44.24 -45.13
CA PRO A 6 -14.53 -44.07 -43.70
C PRO A 6 -14.91 -42.59 -43.42
N PRO A 7 -15.84 -42.35 -42.48
CA PRO A 7 -16.25 -40.98 -42.14
C PRO A 7 -15.05 -40.18 -41.61
N PRO A 8 -14.98 -38.87 -41.88
CA PRO A 8 -13.87 -38.04 -41.42
C PRO A 8 -13.80 -38.07 -39.89
N VAL A 9 -12.62 -38.45 -39.39
CA VAL A 9 -12.34 -38.41 -37.95
C VAL A 9 -12.31 -36.95 -37.52
N VAL A 10 -13.38 -36.51 -36.90
CA VAL A 10 -13.41 -35.17 -36.25
C VAL A 10 -12.52 -35.21 -35.03
N THR A 11 -11.28 -34.85 -35.20
CA THR A 11 -10.36 -34.68 -34.09
C THR A 11 -10.72 -33.41 -33.31
N HIS A 12 -11.42 -33.57 -32.19
CA HIS A 12 -11.67 -32.49 -31.23
C HIS A 12 -10.32 -32.05 -30.61
N LYS A 13 -9.65 -31.15 -31.31
CA LYS A 13 -8.35 -30.55 -30.88
C LYS A 13 -8.52 -29.35 -29.93
N SER A 14 -9.69 -29.18 -29.35
CA SER A 14 -10.04 -28.01 -28.53
C SER A 14 -9.71 -28.14 -27.03
N ARG A 15 -9.41 -29.34 -26.55
CA ARG A 15 -9.09 -29.55 -25.10
C ARG A 15 -7.85 -28.80 -24.59
N PRO A 16 -6.69 -28.79 -25.29
CA PRO A 16 -5.51 -28.08 -24.76
C PRO A 16 -5.71 -26.54 -24.69
N LEU A 17 -6.45 -25.94 -25.63
CA LEU A 17 -6.73 -24.51 -25.64
C LEU A 17 -7.60 -24.06 -24.46
N ILE A 18 -8.55 -24.87 -24.02
CA ILE A 18 -9.40 -24.58 -22.87
C ILE A 18 -8.57 -24.64 -21.58
N PHE A 19 -7.72 -25.65 -21.42
CA PHE A 19 -6.87 -25.78 -20.25
C PHE A 19 -5.85 -24.63 -20.15
N THR A 20 -5.25 -24.20 -21.26
CA THR A 20 -4.32 -23.07 -21.28
C THR A 20 -5.01 -21.75 -20.97
N SER A 21 -6.22 -21.51 -21.46
CA SER A 21 -6.98 -20.29 -21.14
C SER A 21 -7.42 -20.26 -19.67
N VAL A 22 -7.86 -21.37 -19.10
CA VAL A 22 -8.20 -21.47 -17.66
C VAL A 22 -6.97 -21.25 -16.80
N ALA A 23 -5.82 -21.86 -17.13
CA ALA A 23 -4.58 -21.64 -16.41
C ALA A 23 -4.14 -20.18 -16.46
N LEU A 24 -4.24 -19.50 -17.59
CA LEU A 24 -3.92 -18.09 -17.73
C LEU A 24 -4.82 -17.20 -16.85
N VAL A 25 -6.13 -17.46 -16.86
CA VAL A 25 -7.08 -16.72 -16.01
C VAL A 25 -6.76 -16.91 -14.53
N LEU A 26 -6.42 -18.12 -14.10
CA LEU A 26 -6.02 -18.38 -12.71
C LEU A 26 -4.74 -17.62 -12.33
N VAL A 27 -3.74 -17.62 -13.20
CA VAL A 27 -2.48 -16.87 -12.95
C VAL A 27 -2.76 -15.38 -12.84
N VAL A 28 -3.57 -14.82 -13.72
CA VAL A 28 -3.96 -13.41 -13.68
C VAL A 28 -4.77 -13.10 -12.41
N ALA A 29 -5.71 -13.95 -12.04
CA ALA A 29 -6.50 -13.77 -10.81
C ALA A 29 -5.63 -13.79 -9.55
N VAL A 30 -4.68 -14.71 -9.47
CA VAL A 30 -3.71 -14.80 -8.37
C VAL A 30 -2.81 -13.56 -8.34
N ALA A 31 -2.31 -13.13 -9.49
CA ALA A 31 -1.48 -11.91 -9.58
C ALA A 31 -2.25 -10.66 -9.13
N LEU A 32 -3.50 -10.49 -9.56
CA LEU A 32 -4.37 -9.41 -9.13
C LEU A 32 -4.66 -9.47 -7.62
N TRP A 33 -4.93 -10.68 -7.09
CA TRP A 33 -5.14 -10.86 -5.66
C TRP A 33 -3.92 -10.43 -4.84
N PHE A 34 -2.70 -10.81 -5.25
CA PHE A 34 -1.47 -10.36 -4.61
C PHE A 34 -1.24 -8.84 -4.74
N ALA A 35 -1.55 -8.26 -5.89
CA ALA A 35 -1.39 -6.83 -6.13
C ALA A 35 -2.35 -5.98 -5.27
N PHE A 36 -3.59 -6.45 -5.09
CA PHE A 36 -4.64 -5.70 -4.38
C PHE A 36 -4.81 -6.13 -2.91
N ARG A 37 -4.12 -7.15 -2.46
CA ARG A 37 -4.26 -7.71 -1.10
C ARG A 37 -4.14 -6.68 0.02
N TYR A 38 -3.23 -5.72 -0.12
CA TYR A 38 -2.96 -4.67 0.88
C TYR A 38 -3.38 -3.28 0.39
N TYR A 39 -4.25 -3.23 -0.59
CA TYR A 39 -4.72 -1.96 -1.16
C TYR A 39 -5.42 -1.07 -0.13
N PRO A 40 -6.35 -1.58 0.71
CA PRO A 40 -7.04 -0.74 1.69
C PRO A 40 -6.10 -0.16 2.75
N GLU A 41 -5.10 -0.93 3.22
CA GLU A 41 -4.11 -0.46 4.20
C GLU A 41 -3.18 0.59 3.59
N LYS A 42 -2.74 0.34 2.37
CA LYS A 42 -1.95 1.32 1.61
C LYS A 42 -2.73 2.62 1.40
N ARG A 43 -4.01 2.53 1.07
CA ARG A 43 -4.87 3.69 0.88
C ARG A 43 -5.10 4.45 2.19
N ALA A 44 -5.32 3.77 3.32
CA ALA A 44 -5.41 4.40 4.62
C ALA A 44 -4.14 5.20 4.95
N THR A 45 -2.96 4.61 4.69
CA THR A 45 -1.68 5.30 4.84
C THR A 45 -1.58 6.53 3.92
N GLN A 46 -2.01 6.43 2.67
CA GLN A 46 -2.01 7.56 1.74
C GLN A 46 -2.90 8.70 2.26
N HIS A 47 -4.13 8.41 2.68
CA HIS A 47 -5.04 9.41 3.23
C HIS A 47 -4.44 10.16 4.43
N PHE A 48 -3.73 9.44 5.30
CA PHE A 48 -3.05 10.03 6.45
C PHE A 48 -1.94 11.01 6.00
N PHE A 49 -1.07 10.57 5.11
CA PHE A 49 0.02 11.43 4.64
C PHE A 49 -0.47 12.57 3.74
N ASP A 50 -1.52 12.35 2.95
CA ASP A 50 -2.15 13.42 2.17
C ASP A 50 -2.70 14.53 3.08
N ALA A 51 -3.32 14.16 4.20
CA ALA A 51 -3.79 15.11 5.21
C ALA A 51 -2.62 15.88 5.84
N LEU A 52 -1.51 15.20 6.20
CA LEU A 52 -0.31 15.87 6.72
C LEU A 52 0.31 16.84 5.70
N VAL A 53 0.42 16.43 4.44
CA VAL A 53 0.95 17.29 3.36
C VAL A 53 0.05 18.49 3.12
N ALA A 54 -1.27 18.33 3.22
CA ALA A 54 -2.25 19.41 3.12
C ALA A 54 -2.28 20.33 4.36
N GLY A 55 -1.62 19.93 5.46
CA GLY A 55 -1.67 20.65 6.74
C GLY A 55 -2.96 20.43 7.53
N ASP A 56 -3.79 19.47 7.14
CA ASP A 56 -5.02 19.09 7.85
C ASP A 56 -4.68 18.12 9.00
N THR A 57 -4.19 18.70 10.08
CA THR A 57 -3.77 17.95 11.28
C THR A 57 -4.95 17.28 12.00
N ASP A 58 -6.15 17.85 11.92
CA ASP A 58 -7.35 17.29 12.55
C ASP A 58 -7.77 15.97 11.87
N THR A 59 -7.78 15.97 10.54
CA THR A 59 -8.06 14.73 9.79
C THR A 59 -6.96 13.70 9.99
N ALA A 60 -5.69 14.09 9.94
CA ALA A 60 -4.58 13.19 10.20
C ALA A 60 -4.65 12.57 11.61
N TYR A 61 -4.96 13.36 12.63
CA TYR A 61 -5.12 12.88 14.00
C TYR A 61 -6.25 11.85 14.13
N ARG A 62 -7.39 12.09 13.50
CA ARG A 62 -8.51 11.12 13.52
C ARG A 62 -8.14 9.80 12.87
N LEU A 63 -7.35 9.83 11.80
CA LEU A 63 -6.87 8.62 11.13
C LEU A 63 -5.81 7.87 11.93
N TRP A 64 -5.04 8.57 12.77
CA TRP A 64 -4.02 7.99 13.66
C TRP A 64 -4.57 7.22 14.85
N LYS A 65 -5.88 7.15 15.02
CA LYS A 65 -6.56 6.50 16.14
C LYS A 65 -6.16 7.08 17.51
N PRO A 66 -6.68 8.24 17.83
CA PRO A 66 -6.48 8.83 19.14
C PRO A 66 -6.97 7.89 20.26
N GLY A 67 -6.21 7.79 21.33
CA GLY A 67 -6.50 6.95 22.49
C GLY A 67 -6.32 7.74 23.79
N PRO A 68 -6.69 7.17 24.95
CA PRO A 68 -6.57 7.85 26.22
C PRO A 68 -5.12 8.23 26.60
N SER A 69 -4.14 7.51 26.05
CA SER A 69 -2.70 7.76 26.27
C SER A 69 -2.01 8.54 25.14
N TYR A 70 -2.72 8.85 24.06
CA TYR A 70 -2.16 9.56 22.90
C TYR A 70 -3.13 10.63 22.44
N GLY A 71 -2.92 11.83 22.92
CA GLY A 71 -3.78 12.98 22.63
C GLY A 71 -3.29 13.81 21.46
N MET A 72 -4.06 14.87 21.13
CA MET A 72 -3.67 15.83 20.08
C MET A 72 -2.31 16.48 20.35
N LYS A 73 -1.97 16.73 21.61
CA LYS A 73 -0.66 17.30 21.99
C LYS A 73 0.49 16.37 21.60
N ASP A 74 0.36 15.07 21.87
CA ASP A 74 1.36 14.06 21.52
C ASP A 74 1.46 13.91 20.00
N PHE A 75 0.31 13.90 19.33
CA PHE A 75 0.26 13.89 17.87
C PHE A 75 0.98 15.10 17.25
N MET A 76 0.78 16.30 17.79
CA MET A 76 1.46 17.50 17.31
C MET A 76 2.96 17.49 17.62
N ALA A 77 3.38 16.86 18.71
CA ALA A 77 4.80 16.66 19.03
C ALA A 77 5.48 15.69 18.05
N ASP A 78 4.74 14.71 17.54
CA ASP A 78 5.26 13.75 16.55
C ASP A 78 5.12 14.27 15.11
N TRP A 79 3.92 14.66 14.70
CA TRP A 79 3.54 14.90 13.31
C TRP A 79 3.27 16.36 12.97
N GLY A 80 3.24 17.24 13.95
CA GLY A 80 3.03 18.67 13.73
C GLY A 80 4.15 19.32 12.91
N PRO A 81 3.95 20.59 12.49
CA PRO A 81 4.95 21.32 11.69
C PRO A 81 6.33 21.42 12.32
N GLN A 82 6.39 21.39 13.65
CA GLN A 82 7.63 21.40 14.44
C GLN A 82 7.85 20.08 15.19
N GLY A 83 7.06 19.06 14.87
CA GLY A 83 7.15 17.75 15.50
C GLY A 83 8.36 16.95 15.02
N TYR A 84 8.58 15.81 15.66
CA TYR A 84 9.72 14.95 15.38
C TYR A 84 9.79 14.48 13.91
N TYR A 85 8.64 14.15 13.31
CA TYR A 85 8.52 13.73 11.92
C TYR A 85 8.12 14.87 10.97
N GLY A 86 7.68 16.01 11.50
CA GLY A 86 7.26 17.15 10.69
C GLY A 86 8.38 18.10 10.27
N PRO A 87 8.10 19.03 9.38
CA PRO A 87 6.92 19.07 8.51
C PRO A 87 6.99 18.01 7.41
N VAL A 88 5.86 17.38 7.10
CA VAL A 88 5.77 16.44 5.98
C VAL A 88 5.29 17.20 4.74
N LYS A 89 6.16 17.38 3.77
CA LYS A 89 5.85 18.06 2.49
C LYS A 89 5.69 17.10 1.32
N SER A 90 6.31 15.95 1.42
CA SER A 90 6.16 14.86 0.45
C SER A 90 6.38 13.52 1.11
N TYR A 91 5.86 12.46 0.52
CA TYR A 91 6.05 11.10 1.00
C TYR A 91 6.07 10.09 -0.14
N LYS A 92 6.66 8.93 0.14
CA LYS A 92 6.67 7.78 -0.78
C LYS A 92 6.54 6.49 0.01
N ILE A 93 5.53 5.68 -0.32
CA ILE A 93 5.40 4.34 0.24
C ILE A 93 6.47 3.45 -0.38
N LEU A 94 7.35 2.90 0.45
CA LEU A 94 8.48 2.08 0.03
C LEU A 94 8.13 0.59 0.02
N LYS A 95 7.48 0.12 1.08
CA LYS A 95 7.21 -1.30 1.27
C LYS A 95 5.98 -1.51 2.15
N VAL A 96 5.23 -2.54 1.83
CA VAL A 96 4.10 -3.02 2.64
C VAL A 96 4.38 -4.46 3.03
N ASN A 97 4.35 -4.75 4.31
CA ASN A 97 4.64 -6.07 4.88
C ASN A 97 3.54 -6.49 5.84
N ALA A 98 3.20 -7.78 5.82
CA ALA A 98 2.36 -8.39 6.85
C ALA A 98 3.25 -9.13 7.85
N PRO A 99 3.46 -8.62 9.06
CA PRO A 99 4.18 -9.36 10.08
C PRO A 99 3.42 -10.64 10.43
N PRO A 100 4.12 -11.76 10.66
CA PRO A 100 3.47 -13.02 11.01
C PRO A 100 2.70 -12.86 12.34
N LYS A 101 1.47 -13.36 12.37
CA LYS A 101 0.55 -13.32 13.55
C LYS A 101 0.13 -11.92 14.01
N ALA A 102 0.42 -10.86 13.27
CA ALA A 102 -0.01 -9.51 13.61
C ALA A 102 -1.37 -9.20 12.97
N ASN A 103 -2.22 -8.49 13.73
CA ASN A 103 -3.50 -7.95 13.23
C ASN A 103 -3.31 -6.60 12.54
N ALA A 104 -2.11 -6.33 12.06
CA ALA A 104 -1.74 -5.08 11.42
C ALA A 104 -0.78 -5.33 10.26
N ILE A 105 -0.78 -4.40 9.32
CA ILE A 105 0.13 -4.36 8.18
C ILE A 105 1.17 -3.26 8.44
N ALA A 106 2.44 -3.60 8.34
CA ALA A 106 3.52 -2.64 8.44
C ALA A 106 3.75 -1.96 7.09
N VAL A 107 3.65 -0.65 7.07
CA VAL A 107 3.90 0.19 5.89
C VAL A 107 5.13 1.04 6.17
N ARG A 108 6.16 0.89 5.33
CA ARG A 108 7.34 1.75 5.38
C ARG A 108 7.17 2.91 4.42
N VAL A 109 7.33 4.12 4.93
CA VAL A 109 7.14 5.36 4.18
C VAL A 109 8.37 6.24 4.32
N ALA A 110 8.90 6.69 3.21
CA ALA A 110 9.88 7.78 3.20
C ALA A 110 9.12 9.10 3.24
N ILE A 111 9.47 9.96 4.17
CA ILE A 111 8.89 11.29 4.34
C ILE A 111 9.97 12.35 4.14
N SER A 112 9.59 13.48 3.57
CA SER A 112 10.50 14.59 3.27
C SER A 112 9.89 15.91 3.70
N PRO A 113 10.69 16.81 4.32
CA PRO A 113 10.28 18.17 4.61
C PRO A 113 10.28 19.06 3.36
N PHE A 114 10.71 18.56 2.22
CA PHE A 114 10.75 19.31 0.96
C PHE A 114 9.56 19.00 0.06
N SER A 115 9.15 20.00 -0.71
CA SER A 115 8.15 19.82 -1.75
C SER A 115 8.61 18.79 -2.79
N PRO A 116 7.70 18.02 -3.40
CA PRO A 116 8.02 17.13 -4.51
C PRO A 116 8.45 17.86 -5.79
N LEU A 117 8.23 19.17 -5.89
CA LEU A 117 8.70 19.98 -7.01
C LEU A 117 10.22 20.21 -6.91
N PRO A 118 10.95 20.19 -8.02
CA PRO A 118 12.41 20.08 -8.06
C PRO A 118 13.13 21.43 -7.86
N ASP A 119 12.93 22.09 -6.70
CA ASP A 119 13.63 23.35 -6.40
C ASP A 119 14.90 23.17 -5.57
N ALA A 120 15.07 22.05 -4.88
CA ALA A 120 16.30 21.70 -4.17
C ALA A 120 16.99 20.52 -4.84
N GLY A 121 18.31 20.55 -4.89
CA GLY A 121 19.09 19.45 -5.47
C GLY A 121 18.77 18.10 -4.82
N ASP A 122 18.73 17.03 -5.59
CA ASP A 122 18.37 15.69 -5.14
C ASP A 122 19.19 15.18 -3.96
N ALA A 123 20.45 15.64 -3.83
CA ALA A 123 21.32 15.29 -2.73
C ALA A 123 20.88 15.89 -1.38
N GLU A 124 20.28 17.07 -1.38
CA GLU A 124 19.75 17.71 -0.17
C GLU A 124 18.43 17.06 0.26
N LYS A 125 17.56 16.76 -0.67
CA LYS A 125 16.33 15.98 -0.43
C LYS A 125 16.64 14.62 0.18
N SER A 126 17.65 13.93 -0.32
CA SER A 126 18.06 12.61 0.19
C SER A 126 18.56 12.67 1.65
N ARG A 127 19.30 13.72 2.03
CA ARG A 127 19.83 13.87 3.38
C ARG A 127 18.74 14.13 4.43
N ASN A 128 17.67 14.80 4.05
CA ASN A 128 16.58 15.17 4.96
C ASN A 128 15.37 14.25 4.87
N THR A 129 15.41 13.25 4.01
CA THR A 129 14.36 12.23 3.92
C THR A 129 14.53 11.21 5.03
N ARG A 130 13.46 10.96 5.77
CA ARG A 130 13.39 9.97 6.83
C ARG A 130 12.51 8.81 6.42
N VAL A 131 12.79 7.63 6.95
CA VAL A 131 11.93 6.45 6.75
C VAL A 131 11.24 6.13 8.06
N VAL A 132 9.92 6.14 8.05
CA VAL A 132 9.08 5.79 9.18
C VAL A 132 8.34 4.48 8.88
N SER A 133 8.18 3.65 9.90
CA SER A 133 7.33 2.45 9.84
C SER A 133 6.04 2.74 10.56
N ILE A 134 4.92 2.49 9.89
CA ILE A 134 3.57 2.69 10.44
C ILE A 134 2.85 1.36 10.41
N TRP A 135 2.11 1.07 11.45
CA TRP A 135 1.21 -0.06 11.51
C TRP A 135 -0.22 0.38 11.19
N VAL A 136 -0.84 -0.33 10.26
CA VAL A 136 -2.24 -0.14 9.90
C VAL A 136 -3.01 -1.36 10.37
N LEU A 137 -3.92 -1.18 11.31
CA LEU A 137 -4.74 -2.28 11.81
C LEU A 137 -5.68 -2.78 10.70
N THR A 138 -5.75 -4.10 10.54
CA THR A 138 -6.56 -4.71 9.48
C THR A 138 -8.06 -4.54 9.70
N LYS A 139 -8.49 -4.41 10.96
CA LYS A 139 -9.91 -4.34 11.36
C LYS A 139 -10.56 -3.00 10.99
N ASP A 140 -9.95 -1.90 11.41
CA ASP A 140 -10.53 -0.55 11.33
C ASP A 140 -9.68 0.44 10.51
N LYS A 141 -8.57 -0.06 9.94
CA LYS A 141 -7.62 0.74 9.13
C LYS A 141 -7.02 1.94 9.88
N SER A 142 -7.10 1.95 11.20
CA SER A 142 -6.42 2.96 12.00
C SER A 142 -4.90 2.77 11.98
N LEU A 143 -4.19 3.89 12.12
CA LEU A 143 -2.74 3.91 12.08
C LEU A 143 -2.16 4.02 13.51
N SER A 144 -0.99 3.44 13.69
CA SER A 144 -0.21 3.54 14.92
C SER A 144 1.28 3.35 14.65
N PHE A 145 2.11 3.66 15.65
CA PHE A 145 3.50 3.19 15.62
C PHE A 145 3.58 1.68 15.84
N PRO A 146 4.65 1.02 15.35
CA PRO A 146 4.92 -0.36 15.71
C PRO A 146 4.98 -0.50 17.24
N PRO A 147 4.45 -1.59 17.83
CA PRO A 147 4.71 -1.89 19.23
C PRO A 147 6.21 -2.12 19.43
N GLU A 148 6.73 -1.64 20.53
CA GLU A 148 8.11 -1.89 20.99
C GLU A 148 8.34 -3.35 21.35
#